data_6fd5886c5cfb6481157eaca29dd2e227
#
_entry.id   6fd5886c5cfb6481157eaca29dd2e227
#
_cell.length_a   1.000
_cell.length_b   1.000
_cell.length_c   1.000
_cell.angle_alpha   90.00
_cell.angle_beta   90.00
_cell.angle_gamma   90.00
#
_symmetry.space_group_name_H-M   'P 1'
#
loop_
_entity.id
_entity.type
_entity.pdbx_description
1 polymer ?
#
loop_
_entity_poly.entity_id
_entity_poly.type
_entity_poly.pdbx_seq_one_letter_code
_entity_poly.pdbx_strand_id
1 'polypeptide(L)' 'MSATSHLAQLHADARYRRARLDLYRAKVHGPRATRPARLEELTREHALAVSALKRAEAG' A
#
# COMPACT_ATOMS: atom_id res chain seq x y z
N MET A 1 15.51 -12.09 -15.41
CA MET A 1 14.39 -11.15 -15.24
C MET A 1 14.86 -9.73 -15.49
N SER A 2 14.07 -8.94 -16.20
CA SER A 2 14.46 -7.58 -16.49
C SER A 2 14.13 -6.65 -15.31
N ALA A 3 14.86 -5.54 -15.21
CA ALA A 3 14.57 -4.52 -14.21
C ALA A 3 13.15 -3.97 -14.37
N THR A 4 12.64 -3.96 -15.58
CA THR A 4 11.28 -3.51 -15.89
C THR A 4 10.24 -4.40 -15.21
N SER A 5 10.44 -5.72 -15.20
CA SER A 5 9.52 -6.64 -14.51
C SER A 5 9.49 -6.39 -13.00
N HIS A 6 10.65 -6.16 -12.40
CA HIS A 6 10.73 -5.87 -10.98
C HIS A 6 10.01 -4.56 -10.63
N LEU A 7 10.23 -3.54 -11.44
CA LEU A 7 9.57 -2.25 -11.24
C LEU A 7 8.06 -2.37 -11.41
N ALA A 8 7.60 -3.14 -12.40
CA ALA A 8 6.19 -3.38 -12.60
C ALA A 8 5.55 -4.07 -11.40
N GLN A 9 6.25 -5.02 -10.78
CA GLN A 9 5.78 -5.70 -9.58
C GLN A 9 5.65 -4.73 -8.40
N LEU A 10 6.62 -3.82 -8.25
CA LEU A 10 6.57 -2.82 -7.19
C LEU A 10 5.40 -1.84 -7.38
N HIS A 11 5.13 -1.45 -8.61
CA HIS A 11 3.97 -0.62 -8.92
C HIS A 11 2.67 -1.33 -8.58
N ALA A 12 2.56 -2.60 -8.97
CA ALA A 12 1.37 -3.40 -8.69
C ALA A 12 1.16 -3.57 -7.19
N ASP A 13 2.22 -3.83 -6.45
CA ASP A 13 2.15 -3.98 -5.00
C ASP A 13 1.70 -2.68 -4.32
N ALA A 14 2.24 -1.55 -4.74
CA ALA A 14 1.85 -0.25 -4.17
C ALA A 14 0.37 0.05 -4.42
N ARG A 15 -0.12 -0.24 -5.64
CA ARG A 15 -1.54 -0.07 -5.96
C ARG A 15 -2.44 -1.00 -5.16
N TYR A 16 -2.02 -2.24 -4.99
CA TYR A 16 -2.78 -3.23 -4.22
C TYR A 16 -2.92 -2.78 -2.76
N ARG A 17 -1.82 -2.34 -2.16
CA ARG A 17 -1.84 -1.89 -0.77
C ARG A 17 -2.64 -0.60 -0.61
N ARG A 18 -2.58 0.29 -1.59
CA ARG A 18 -3.39 1.51 -1.60
C ARG A 18 -4.88 1.16 -1.64
N ALA A 19 -5.25 0.22 -2.49
CA ALA A 19 -6.64 -0.21 -2.60
C ALA A 19 -7.14 -0.80 -1.29
N ARG A 20 -6.33 -1.62 -0.62
CA ARG A 20 -6.69 -2.19 0.68
C ARG A 20 -6.88 -1.10 1.73
N LEU A 21 -5.98 -0.12 1.74
CA LEU A 21 -6.07 1.00 2.68
C LEU A 21 -7.33 1.81 2.44
N ASP A 22 -7.65 2.11 1.19
CA ASP A 22 -8.85 2.88 0.85
C ASP A 22 -10.12 2.14 1.25
N LEU A 23 -10.17 0.83 1.03
CA LEU A 23 -11.30 0.02 1.46
C LEU A 23 -11.47 0.03 2.98
N TYR A 24 -10.38 -0.05 3.71
CA TYR A 24 -10.42 -0.02 5.17
C TYR A 24 -10.85 1.34 5.68
N ARG A 25 -10.38 2.42 5.07
CA ARG A 25 -10.82 3.77 5.44
C ARG A 25 -12.31 3.96 5.23
N ALA A 26 -12.85 3.39 4.15
CA ALA A 26 -14.28 3.43 3.90
C ALA A 26 -15.05 2.73 5.02
N LYS A 27 -14.52 1.62 5.53
CA LYS A 27 -15.14 0.91 6.66
C LYS A 27 -15.07 1.70 7.95
N VAL A 28 -13.97 2.43 8.17
CA VAL A 28 -13.82 3.28 9.37
C VAL A 28 -14.90 4.34 9.43
N HIS A 29 -15.29 4.88 8.28
CA HIS A 29 -16.36 5.87 8.20
C HIS A 29 -17.75 5.26 8.13
N GLY A 30 -17.85 3.93 8.16
CA GLY A 30 -19.11 3.21 8.15
C GLY A 30 -19.69 3.07 9.56
N PRO A 31 -20.86 2.41 9.69
CA PRO A 31 -21.55 2.28 10.97
C PRO A 31 -20.86 1.32 11.97
N ARG A 32 -19.89 0.53 11.52
CA ARG A 32 -19.19 -0.40 12.39
C ARG A 32 -17.82 0.16 12.76
N ALA A 33 -17.49 0.08 14.05
CA ALA A 33 -16.17 0.47 14.52
C ALA A 33 -15.11 -0.49 13.97
N THR A 34 -14.00 0.07 13.51
CA THR A 34 -12.85 -0.70 13.06
C THR A 34 -11.70 -0.46 14.03
N ARG A 35 -10.70 -1.34 13.99
CA ARG A 35 -9.54 -1.22 14.88
C ARG A 35 -8.58 -0.15 14.36
N PRO A 36 -8.30 0.89 15.14
CA PRO A 36 -7.33 1.91 14.72
C PRO A 36 -5.95 1.32 14.43
N ALA A 37 -5.53 0.30 15.21
CA ALA A 37 -4.26 -0.36 14.98
C ALA A 37 -4.16 -0.99 13.59
N ARG A 38 -5.26 -1.54 13.08
CA ARG A 38 -5.28 -2.11 11.74
C ARG A 38 -5.11 -1.05 10.66
N LEU A 39 -5.74 0.11 10.86
CA LEU A 39 -5.58 1.23 9.92
C LEU A 39 -4.15 1.71 9.89
N GLU A 40 -3.51 1.84 11.07
CA GLU A 40 -2.10 2.23 11.15
C GLU A 40 -1.20 1.22 10.45
N GLU A 41 -1.48 -0.07 10.65
CA GLU A 41 -0.72 -1.14 10.02
C GLU A 41 -0.82 -1.06 8.50
N LEU A 42 -2.03 -0.89 7.95
CA LEU A 42 -2.24 -0.77 6.51
C LEU A 42 -1.58 0.48 5.94
N THR A 43 -1.63 1.59 6.67
CA THR A 43 -0.97 2.82 6.27
C THR A 43 0.55 2.62 6.20
N ARG A 44 1.11 1.92 7.20
CA ARG A 44 2.55 1.63 7.23
C ARG A 44 2.95 0.73 6.08
N GLU A 45 2.17 -0.31 5.80
CA GLU A 45 2.44 -1.21 4.68
C GLU A 45 2.46 -0.46 3.35
N HIS A 46 1.50 0.43 3.15
CA HIS A 46 1.45 1.25 1.95
C HIS A 46 2.67 2.16 1.85
N ALA A 47 3.05 2.81 2.95
CA ALA A 47 4.21 3.69 2.97
C ALA A 47 5.50 2.94 2.64
N LEU A 48 5.66 1.73 3.17
CA LEU A 48 6.83 0.89 2.88
C LEU A 48 6.87 0.49 1.40
N ALA A 49 5.73 0.16 0.82
CA ALA A 49 5.64 -0.21 -0.59
C ALA A 49 6.02 0.97 -1.49
N VAL A 50 5.54 2.16 -1.16
CA VAL A 50 5.87 3.38 -1.90
C VAL A 50 7.36 3.71 -1.79
N SER A 51 7.93 3.55 -0.60
CA SER A 51 9.37 3.79 -0.39
C SER A 51 10.22 2.82 -1.21
N ALA A 52 9.83 1.55 -1.26
CA ALA A 52 10.55 0.55 -2.04
C ALA A 52 10.49 0.89 -3.54
N LEU A 53 9.33 1.34 -4.00
CA LEU A 53 9.14 1.75 -5.39
C LEU A 53 10.02 2.94 -5.73
N LYS A 54 10.05 3.95 -4.88
CA LYS A 54 10.87 5.15 -5.10
C LYS A 54 12.35 4.83 -5.18
N ARG A 55 12.83 3.93 -4.29
CA ARG A 55 14.23 3.51 -4.32
C ARG A 55 14.57 2.77 -5.61
N ALA A 56 13.67 1.93 -6.08
CA ALA A 56 13.88 1.22 -7.34
C ALA A 56 13.91 2.16 -8.54
N GLU A 57 13.06 3.18 -8.52
CA GLU A 57 13.03 4.18 -9.60
C GLU A 57 14.28 5.08 -9.58
N ALA A 58 14.77 5.40 -8.39
CA ALA A 58 15.96 6.24 -8.24
C ALA A 58 17.26 5.49 -8.58
N GLY A 59 17.26 4.21 -8.36
CA GLY A 59 18.42 3.36 -8.62
C GLY A 59 18.50 2.90 -10.03
#